data_7bb7435817efd4ccfe4f4107a8abafb5
#
_entry.id   7bb7435817efd4ccfe4f4107a8abafb5
#
_cell.length_a   1.000
_cell.length_b   1.000
_cell.length_c   1.000
_cell.angle_alpha   90.00
_cell.angle_beta   90.00
_cell.angle_gamma   90.00
#
_symmetry.space_group_name_H-M   'P 1'
#
loop_
_entity.id
_entity.type
_entity.pdbx_description
1 polymer ?
#
loop_
_entity_poly.entity_id
_entity_poly.type
_entity_poly.pdbx_seq_one_letter_code
_entity_poly.pdbx_strand_id
1 'polypeptide(L)'
;MTEPLTLPAAAGDRRRTARTPRERGSRAPLGRRLRGWASTTWFLVPALLLFFLFVLIPIAVALYTSLFKWGGFGRPEDFVGLDNYRKLAGDPVFRGDLWRGLLIVVLSLVVQLPIALGTAVLLNQRMRGRAVYRAVFFAPYILSEVIAGVLFGIIFLPGSGLADELVGGLPLVGGLAGKWFSDPGTALPTLFAVMTWKYFGFHMMIYLAGLQGVPGEVLEAAAIDGAGPWRRFRSVTLPLLAPTLRISVFLSVIGSIQLFDLVWVTTTGGPTNSTETMAVTMFQFGFKRYQMGYASAISVAMFLISMVFSLLYQRYALRRDLQGAVTSAGGAR
;
A
#
# COMPACT_ATOMS: atom_id res chain seq x y z
N MET A 1 68.71 51.36 33.05
CA MET A 1 67.76 51.66 34.13
C MET A 1 66.67 50.65 34.00
N THR A 2 66.81 49.60 34.79
CA THR A 2 65.96 48.43 34.77
C THR A 2 65.44 48.21 36.21
N GLU A 3 64.13 48.37 36.36
CA GLU A 3 63.47 48.00 37.61
C GLU A 3 62.86 46.61 37.51
N PRO A 4 63.01 45.74 38.45
CA PRO A 4 62.40 44.41 38.46
C PRO A 4 61.04 44.45 39.15
N LEU A 5 60.05 43.92 38.51
CA LEU A 5 58.68 43.66 39.01
C LEU A 5 58.68 42.46 39.95
N THR A 6 58.34 42.73 41.19
CA THR A 6 58.09 41.74 42.22
C THR A 6 56.73 41.08 42.08
N LEU A 7 56.70 39.75 42.13
CA LEU A 7 55.47 38.93 42.19
C LEU A 7 54.95 38.88 43.65
N PRO A 8 53.62 39.00 43.88
CA PRO A 8 53.05 38.74 45.21
C PRO A 8 52.67 37.24 45.34
N ALA A 9 52.87 36.79 46.56
CA ALA A 9 52.73 35.43 47.04
C ALA A 9 51.27 34.88 46.90
N ALA A 10 51.18 33.57 46.69
CA ALA A 10 49.97 32.77 46.59
C ALA A 10 49.18 32.77 47.99
N ALA A 11 47.93 33.22 47.91
CA ALA A 11 46.94 33.00 48.95
C ALA A 11 46.16 31.72 48.67
N GLY A 12 46.19 30.80 49.59
CA GLY A 12 45.54 29.50 49.48
C GLY A 12 44.03 29.57 49.38
N ASP A 13 43.50 29.14 48.30
CA ASP A 13 42.04 29.03 48.04
C ASP A 13 41.54 27.70 48.63
N ARG A 14 40.81 27.77 49.70
CA ARG A 14 40.05 26.64 50.25
C ARG A 14 38.90 26.31 49.35
N ARG A 15 39.06 25.26 48.55
CA ARG A 15 37.96 24.68 47.76
C ARG A 15 36.85 24.22 48.73
N ARG A 16 35.83 25.04 48.88
CA ARG A 16 34.51 24.62 49.37
C ARG A 16 33.89 23.73 48.28
N THR A 17 33.87 22.42 48.52
CA THR A 17 33.05 21.49 47.78
C THR A 17 31.58 21.85 47.96
N ALA A 18 31.02 22.58 47.01
CA ALA A 18 29.58 22.78 46.91
C ALA A 18 28.93 21.43 46.65
N ARG A 19 28.28 20.85 47.62
CA ARG A 19 27.38 19.73 47.47
C ARG A 19 26.23 20.19 46.57
N THR A 20 26.19 19.71 45.33
CA THR A 20 25.02 19.83 44.47
C THR A 20 23.80 19.23 45.18
N PRO A 21 22.69 19.97 45.27
CA PRO A 21 21.45 19.40 45.81
C PRO A 21 21.02 18.24 44.92
N ARG A 22 20.93 17.04 45.47
CA ARG A 22 20.24 15.93 44.82
C ARG A 22 18.85 16.42 44.46
N GLU A 23 18.59 16.62 43.17
CA GLU A 23 17.23 16.76 42.62
C GLU A 23 16.40 15.56 43.08
N ARG A 24 15.60 15.78 44.11
CA ARG A 24 14.51 14.88 44.45
C ARG A 24 13.61 14.83 43.26
N GLY A 25 13.62 13.71 42.55
CA GLY A 25 12.68 13.42 41.47
C GLY A 25 11.26 13.69 41.96
N SER A 26 10.77 14.88 41.64
CA SER A 26 9.39 15.29 41.87
C SER A 26 8.50 14.36 41.02
N ARG A 27 7.99 13.32 41.67
CA ARG A 27 6.91 12.53 41.10
C ARG A 27 5.74 13.47 40.86
N ALA A 28 5.51 13.85 39.63
CA ALA A 28 4.37 14.69 39.24
C ALA A 28 3.09 14.11 39.86
N PRO A 29 2.28 14.92 40.59
CA PRO A 29 1.09 14.43 41.26
C PRO A 29 0.16 13.72 40.25
N LEU A 30 -0.36 12.56 40.67
CA LEU A 30 -1.25 11.71 39.86
C LEU A 30 -2.37 12.50 39.13
N GLY A 31 -2.89 13.56 39.80
CA GLY A 31 -3.90 14.44 39.23
C GLY A 31 -3.47 15.20 37.96
N ARG A 32 -2.17 15.54 37.82
CA ARG A 32 -1.63 16.21 36.64
C ARG A 32 -1.47 15.24 35.45
N ARG A 33 -1.12 13.98 35.73
CA ARG A 33 -1.09 12.91 34.74
C ARG A 33 -2.51 12.58 34.25
N LEU A 34 -3.48 12.45 35.15
CA LEU A 34 -4.88 12.17 34.78
C LEU A 34 -5.52 13.32 33.97
N ARG A 35 -5.23 14.59 34.28
CA ARG A 35 -5.69 15.74 33.49
C ARG A 35 -5.06 15.76 32.07
N GLY A 36 -3.78 15.44 31.94
CA GLY A 36 -3.13 15.31 30.63
C GLY A 36 -3.74 14.19 29.78
N TRP A 37 -4.05 13.05 30.38
CA TRP A 37 -4.71 11.93 29.70
C TRP A 37 -6.14 12.28 29.30
N ALA A 38 -6.91 12.92 30.18
CA ALA A 38 -8.28 13.34 29.89
C ALA A 38 -8.36 14.34 28.74
N SER A 39 -7.45 15.31 28.64
CA SER A 39 -7.41 16.25 27.52
C SER A 39 -7.05 15.57 26.20
N THR A 40 -6.06 14.67 26.20
CA THR A 40 -5.68 13.94 24.98
C THR A 40 -6.79 12.98 24.53
N THR A 41 -7.44 12.30 25.48
CA THR A 41 -8.56 11.40 25.19
C THR A 41 -9.75 12.15 24.58
N TRP A 42 -10.05 13.38 25.05
CA TRP A 42 -11.13 14.18 24.53
C TRP A 42 -10.97 14.51 23.03
N PHE A 43 -9.73 14.79 22.58
CA PHE A 43 -9.44 14.99 21.16
C PHE A 43 -9.57 13.73 20.32
N LEU A 44 -9.36 12.56 20.92
CA LEU A 44 -9.49 11.27 20.21
C LEU A 44 -10.96 10.79 20.10
N VAL A 45 -11.84 11.23 21.02
CA VAL A 45 -13.24 10.77 21.06
C VAL A 45 -13.97 10.92 19.74
N PRO A 46 -13.96 12.10 19.05
CA PRO A 46 -14.66 12.23 17.76
C PRO A 46 -14.15 11.26 16.70
N ALA A 47 -12.82 11.12 16.59
CA ALA A 47 -12.21 10.21 15.63
C ALA A 47 -12.53 8.74 15.95
N LEU A 48 -12.45 8.34 17.22
CA LEU A 48 -12.80 6.98 17.66
C LEU A 48 -14.28 6.67 17.49
N LEU A 49 -15.16 7.65 17.73
CA LEU A 49 -16.60 7.49 17.52
C LEU A 49 -16.92 7.25 16.03
N LEU A 50 -16.32 8.06 15.13
CA LEU A 50 -16.49 7.87 13.69
C LEU A 50 -15.90 6.52 13.24
N PHE A 51 -14.74 6.14 13.74
CA PHE A 51 -14.14 4.84 13.45
C PHE A 51 -15.03 3.68 13.93
N PHE A 52 -15.57 3.78 15.15
CA PHE A 52 -16.46 2.76 15.68
C PHE A 52 -17.74 2.65 14.84
N LEU A 53 -18.36 3.81 14.52
CA LEU A 53 -19.61 3.86 13.79
C LEU A 53 -19.50 3.39 12.34
N PHE A 54 -18.45 3.83 11.63
CA PHE A 54 -18.31 3.57 10.19
C PHE A 54 -17.40 2.41 9.81
N VAL A 55 -16.62 1.87 10.77
CA VAL A 55 -15.72 0.76 10.51
C VAL A 55 -16.11 -0.46 11.35
N LEU A 56 -16.13 -0.36 12.66
CA LEU A 56 -16.35 -1.52 13.52
C LEU A 56 -17.79 -2.02 13.48
N ILE A 57 -18.80 -1.14 13.49
CA ILE A 57 -20.19 -1.56 13.40
C ILE A 57 -20.49 -2.27 12.07
N PRO A 58 -20.14 -1.76 10.88
CA PRO A 58 -20.34 -2.48 9.63
C PRO A 58 -19.64 -3.83 9.56
N ILE A 59 -18.42 -3.96 10.11
CA ILE A 59 -17.73 -5.25 10.21
C ILE A 59 -18.53 -6.22 11.11
N ALA A 60 -19.00 -5.77 12.26
CA ALA A 60 -19.81 -6.59 13.16
C ALA A 60 -21.14 -7.00 12.52
N VAL A 61 -21.79 -6.07 11.79
CA VAL A 61 -23.00 -6.37 11.03
C VAL A 61 -22.74 -7.40 9.93
N ALA A 62 -21.66 -7.26 9.18
CA ALA A 62 -21.27 -8.22 8.14
C ALA A 62 -20.99 -9.61 8.75
N LEU A 63 -20.27 -9.68 9.88
CA LEU A 63 -20.05 -10.92 10.63
C LEU A 63 -21.38 -11.56 11.08
N TYR A 64 -22.30 -10.76 11.63
CA TYR A 64 -23.59 -11.23 12.06
C TYR A 64 -24.43 -11.75 10.88
N THR A 65 -24.60 -10.94 9.83
CA THR A 65 -25.46 -11.29 8.69
C THR A 65 -24.89 -12.44 7.85
N SER A 66 -23.57 -12.67 7.90
CA SER A 66 -22.93 -13.82 7.22
C SER A 66 -23.39 -15.18 7.74
N LEU A 67 -23.97 -15.22 8.96
CA LEU A 67 -24.50 -16.43 9.58
C LEU A 67 -25.97 -16.71 9.23
N PHE A 68 -26.58 -15.86 8.39
CA PHE A 68 -27.99 -15.95 8.01
C PHE A 68 -28.15 -16.11 6.50
N LYS A 69 -29.20 -16.78 6.10
CA LYS A 69 -29.71 -16.71 4.73
C LYS A 69 -30.59 -15.48 4.63
N TRP A 70 -30.00 -14.37 4.20
CA TRP A 70 -30.66 -13.05 4.20
C TRP A 70 -30.54 -12.36 2.86
N GLY A 71 -31.68 -11.80 2.39
CA GLY A 71 -31.77 -11.09 1.11
C GLY A 71 -31.43 -9.58 1.18
N GLY A 72 -31.19 -9.05 2.39
CA GLY A 72 -30.92 -7.61 2.57
C GLY A 72 -32.15 -6.78 2.97
N PHE A 73 -33.33 -7.35 3.01
CA PHE A 73 -34.57 -6.68 3.39
C PHE A 73 -35.14 -7.27 4.68
N GLY A 74 -35.67 -6.43 5.55
CA GLY A 74 -36.19 -6.87 6.84
C GLY A 74 -35.10 -7.33 7.79
N ARG A 75 -35.50 -8.09 8.82
CA ARG A 75 -34.57 -8.70 9.78
C ARG A 75 -34.01 -10.01 9.22
N PRO A 76 -32.76 -10.35 9.49
CA PRO A 76 -32.22 -11.67 9.19
C PRO A 76 -32.83 -12.70 10.18
N GLU A 77 -33.72 -13.58 9.69
CA GLU A 77 -34.43 -14.54 10.53
C GLU A 77 -33.93 -15.98 10.33
N ASP A 78 -33.52 -16.33 9.09
CA ASP A 78 -33.07 -17.68 8.75
C ASP A 78 -31.61 -17.89 9.16
N PHE A 79 -31.37 -18.33 10.40
CA PHE A 79 -30.03 -18.64 10.87
C PHE A 79 -29.50 -19.92 10.26
N VAL A 80 -28.42 -19.86 9.50
CA VAL A 80 -27.78 -21.01 8.82
C VAL A 80 -26.37 -21.30 9.36
N GLY A 81 -25.94 -20.60 10.39
CA GLY A 81 -24.60 -20.78 10.97
C GLY A 81 -23.49 -20.64 9.94
N LEU A 82 -22.66 -21.65 9.76
CA LEU A 82 -21.50 -21.63 8.86
C LEU A 82 -21.79 -22.12 7.43
N ASP A 83 -23.04 -22.33 7.03
CA ASP A 83 -23.35 -22.88 5.70
C ASP A 83 -22.99 -21.93 4.56
N ASN A 84 -23.08 -20.62 4.77
CA ASN A 84 -22.57 -19.64 3.80
C ASN A 84 -21.07 -19.81 3.55
N TYR A 85 -20.30 -20.12 4.59
CA TYR A 85 -18.85 -20.35 4.48
C TYR A 85 -18.53 -21.72 3.84
N ARG A 86 -19.33 -22.75 4.12
CA ARG A 86 -19.20 -24.06 3.45
C ARG A 86 -19.50 -23.93 1.97
N LYS A 87 -20.58 -23.21 1.61
CA LYS A 87 -20.91 -22.87 0.22
C LYS A 87 -19.77 -22.11 -0.43
N LEU A 88 -19.22 -21.09 0.23
CA LEU A 88 -18.10 -20.28 -0.26
C LEU A 88 -16.85 -21.12 -0.56
N ALA A 89 -16.48 -22.02 0.35
CA ALA A 89 -15.32 -22.89 0.18
C ALA A 89 -15.49 -23.89 -0.99
N GLY A 90 -16.74 -24.28 -1.30
CA GLY A 90 -17.10 -25.15 -2.41
C GLY A 90 -17.33 -24.43 -3.74
N ASP A 91 -17.48 -23.09 -3.73
CA ASP A 91 -17.84 -22.31 -4.91
C ASP A 91 -16.66 -22.23 -5.90
N PRO A 92 -16.80 -22.75 -7.13
CA PRO A 92 -15.73 -22.70 -8.13
C PRO A 92 -15.42 -21.27 -8.59
N VAL A 93 -16.41 -20.34 -8.58
CA VAL A 93 -16.23 -18.94 -8.95
C VAL A 93 -15.32 -18.28 -7.90
N PHE A 94 -15.64 -18.42 -6.61
CA PHE A 94 -14.84 -17.85 -5.53
C PHE A 94 -13.39 -18.40 -5.49
N ARG A 95 -13.23 -19.72 -5.73
CA ARG A 95 -11.87 -20.29 -5.88
C ARG A 95 -11.11 -19.72 -7.06
N GLY A 96 -11.82 -19.49 -8.17
CA GLY A 96 -11.28 -18.77 -9.32
C GLY A 96 -10.85 -17.34 -8.98
N ASP A 97 -11.65 -16.62 -8.18
CA ASP A 97 -11.34 -15.26 -7.71
C ASP A 97 -10.06 -15.22 -6.87
N LEU A 98 -9.89 -16.18 -5.97
CA LEU A 98 -8.66 -16.30 -5.16
C LEU A 98 -7.44 -16.52 -6.05
N TRP A 99 -7.55 -17.39 -7.05
CA TRP A 99 -6.46 -17.66 -8.00
C TRP A 99 -6.13 -16.43 -8.85
N ARG A 100 -7.13 -15.75 -9.42
CA ARG A 100 -6.95 -14.52 -10.20
C ARG A 100 -6.38 -13.40 -9.34
N GLY A 101 -6.89 -13.24 -8.12
CA GLY A 101 -6.35 -12.29 -7.15
C GLY A 101 -4.88 -12.55 -6.85
N LEU A 102 -4.50 -13.81 -6.61
CA LEU A 102 -3.09 -14.20 -6.42
C LEU A 102 -2.25 -13.91 -7.66
N LEU A 103 -2.76 -14.21 -8.85
CA LEU A 103 -2.06 -13.93 -10.12
C LEU A 103 -1.84 -12.43 -10.31
N ILE A 104 -2.85 -11.59 -10.04
CA ILE A 104 -2.72 -10.13 -10.10
C ILE A 104 -1.65 -9.65 -9.10
N VAL A 105 -1.64 -10.17 -7.86
CA VAL A 105 -0.60 -9.86 -6.87
C VAL A 105 0.79 -10.20 -7.42
N VAL A 106 0.97 -11.42 -7.91
CA VAL A 106 2.27 -11.87 -8.45
C VAL A 106 2.71 -11.00 -9.63
N LEU A 107 1.81 -10.73 -10.57
CA LEU A 107 2.09 -9.85 -11.71
C LEU A 107 2.43 -8.42 -11.27
N SER A 108 1.72 -7.89 -10.26
CA SER A 108 2.05 -6.57 -9.71
C SER A 108 3.44 -6.53 -9.11
N LEU A 109 3.84 -7.56 -8.34
CA LEU A 109 5.16 -7.64 -7.72
C LEU A 109 6.28 -7.84 -8.74
N VAL A 110 6.04 -8.62 -9.81
CA VAL A 110 7.07 -9.00 -10.78
C VAL A 110 7.16 -8.04 -11.97
N VAL A 111 6.07 -7.39 -12.34
CA VAL A 111 6.01 -6.51 -13.52
C VAL A 111 5.82 -5.06 -13.11
N GLN A 112 4.72 -4.74 -12.43
CA GLN A 112 4.34 -3.36 -12.14
C GLN A 112 5.34 -2.65 -11.22
N LEU A 113 5.69 -3.25 -10.08
CA LEU A 113 6.62 -2.63 -9.12
C LEU A 113 8.06 -2.50 -9.69
N PRO A 114 8.64 -3.46 -10.41
CA PRO A 114 9.93 -3.27 -11.09
C PRO A 114 9.90 -2.17 -12.17
N ILE A 115 8.83 -2.05 -12.97
CA ILE A 115 8.67 -0.95 -13.93
C ILE A 115 8.65 0.39 -13.18
N ALA A 116 7.88 0.50 -12.10
CA ALA A 116 7.80 1.69 -11.27
C ALA A 116 9.16 2.06 -10.66
N LEU A 117 9.90 1.07 -10.14
CA LEU A 117 11.24 1.28 -9.58
C LEU A 117 12.24 1.72 -10.67
N GLY A 118 12.26 1.04 -11.81
CA GLY A 118 13.13 1.41 -12.94
C GLY A 118 12.88 2.85 -13.41
N THR A 119 11.61 3.22 -13.56
CA THR A 119 11.21 4.59 -13.93
C THR A 119 11.61 5.61 -12.85
N ALA A 120 11.45 5.28 -11.56
CA ALA A 120 11.87 6.13 -10.45
C ALA A 120 13.40 6.37 -10.45
N VAL A 121 14.19 5.31 -10.68
CA VAL A 121 15.66 5.40 -10.78
C VAL A 121 16.08 6.30 -11.94
N LEU A 122 15.43 6.17 -13.10
CA LEU A 122 15.68 7.04 -14.26
C LEU A 122 15.35 8.51 -13.94
N LEU A 123 14.19 8.79 -13.35
CA LEU A 123 13.74 10.14 -13.01
C LEU A 123 14.44 10.75 -11.79
N ASN A 124 15.20 9.95 -11.03
CA ASN A 124 16.03 10.46 -9.95
C ASN A 124 17.32 11.13 -10.45
N GLN A 125 17.71 10.87 -11.71
CA GLN A 125 18.88 11.50 -12.33
C GLN A 125 18.63 12.98 -12.64
N ARG A 126 19.71 13.75 -12.80
CA ARG A 126 19.65 15.14 -13.24
C ARG A 126 19.33 15.21 -14.74
N MET A 127 18.05 15.41 -15.08
CA MET A 127 17.56 15.52 -16.44
C MET A 127 16.67 16.75 -16.62
N ARG A 128 16.71 17.34 -17.82
CA ARG A 128 15.84 18.46 -18.18
C ARG A 128 14.37 17.95 -18.29
N GLY A 129 13.43 18.73 -17.76
CA GLY A 129 11.99 18.36 -17.86
C GLY A 129 11.52 17.27 -16.90
N ARG A 130 12.31 16.83 -15.92
CA ARG A 130 11.94 15.76 -14.97
C ARG A 130 10.60 15.98 -14.27
N ALA A 131 10.22 17.24 -14.02
CA ALA A 131 8.93 17.58 -13.41
C ALA A 131 7.76 17.20 -14.33
N VAL A 132 7.91 17.44 -15.64
CA VAL A 132 6.91 17.08 -16.66
C VAL A 132 6.75 15.56 -16.75
N TYR A 133 7.86 14.82 -16.82
CA TYR A 133 7.80 13.35 -16.83
C TYR A 133 7.14 12.78 -15.58
N ARG A 134 7.46 13.33 -14.40
CA ARG A 134 6.78 12.93 -13.14
C ARG A 134 5.27 13.18 -13.21
N ALA A 135 4.86 14.35 -13.70
CA ALA A 135 3.46 14.70 -13.84
C ALA A 135 2.74 13.77 -14.83
N VAL A 136 3.34 13.51 -16.01
CA VAL A 136 2.76 12.63 -17.04
C VAL A 136 2.61 11.19 -16.53
N PHE A 137 3.64 10.63 -15.89
CA PHE A 137 3.57 9.26 -15.37
C PHE A 137 2.64 9.12 -14.15
N PHE A 138 2.45 10.18 -13.39
CA PHE A 138 1.53 10.18 -12.24
C PHE A 138 0.09 10.52 -12.63
N ALA A 139 -0.13 11.21 -13.74
CA ALA A 139 -1.45 11.66 -14.20
C ALA A 139 -2.50 10.53 -14.28
N PRO A 140 -2.19 9.31 -14.76
CA PRO A 140 -3.16 8.21 -14.77
C PRO A 140 -3.72 7.86 -13.41
N TYR A 141 -2.92 7.95 -12.36
CA TYR A 141 -3.37 7.66 -10.98
C TYR A 141 -4.45 8.64 -10.50
N ILE A 142 -4.40 9.92 -10.94
CA ILE A 142 -5.35 10.96 -10.54
C ILE A 142 -6.74 10.73 -11.17
N LEU A 143 -6.81 10.06 -12.32
CA LEU A 143 -8.08 9.76 -12.96
C LEU A 143 -8.93 8.83 -12.10
N SER A 144 -10.25 9.06 -12.07
CA SER A 144 -11.19 8.12 -11.47
C SER A 144 -11.07 6.74 -12.14
N GLU A 145 -11.22 5.66 -11.37
CA GLU A 145 -11.20 4.28 -11.90
C GLU A 145 -12.31 4.06 -12.93
N VAL A 146 -13.47 4.67 -12.69
CA VAL A 146 -14.60 4.62 -13.63
C VAL A 146 -14.24 5.28 -14.96
N ILE A 147 -13.63 6.47 -14.94
CA ILE A 147 -13.19 7.16 -16.17
C ILE A 147 -12.13 6.34 -16.90
N ALA A 148 -11.15 5.80 -16.18
CA ALA A 148 -10.14 4.93 -16.77
C ALA A 148 -10.78 3.67 -17.37
N GLY A 149 -11.72 3.04 -16.67
CA GLY A 149 -12.44 1.86 -17.15
C GLY A 149 -13.23 2.13 -18.42
N VAL A 150 -13.98 3.22 -18.49
CA VAL A 150 -14.74 3.62 -19.69
C VAL A 150 -13.78 3.94 -20.84
N LEU A 151 -12.73 4.71 -20.59
CA LEU A 151 -11.72 5.06 -21.60
C LEU A 151 -11.12 3.81 -22.24
N PHE A 152 -10.66 2.87 -21.43
CA PHE A 152 -10.06 1.63 -21.94
C PHE A 152 -11.10 0.65 -22.51
N GLY A 153 -12.34 0.70 -22.02
CA GLY A 153 -13.45 -0.02 -22.65
C GLY A 153 -13.67 0.42 -24.12
N ILE A 154 -13.53 1.73 -24.41
CA ILE A 154 -13.62 2.27 -25.79
C ILE A 154 -12.35 1.96 -26.58
N ILE A 155 -11.16 2.13 -25.99
CA ILE A 155 -9.88 1.86 -26.66
C ILE A 155 -9.78 0.39 -27.10
N PHE A 156 -10.25 -0.53 -26.30
CA PHE A 156 -10.22 -1.97 -26.54
C PHE A 156 -11.54 -2.54 -27.10
N LEU A 157 -12.39 -1.67 -27.68
CA LEU A 157 -13.65 -2.12 -28.28
C LEU A 157 -13.36 -3.00 -29.50
N PRO A 158 -13.89 -4.24 -29.56
CA PRO A 158 -13.61 -5.15 -30.66
C PRO A 158 -14.05 -4.60 -32.03
N GLY A 159 -13.17 -4.63 -33.00
CA GLY A 159 -13.39 -4.26 -34.38
C GLY A 159 -13.42 -2.76 -34.70
N SER A 160 -13.50 -1.88 -33.71
CA SER A 160 -13.54 -0.42 -33.90
C SER A 160 -12.73 0.38 -32.88
N GLY A 161 -12.09 -0.28 -31.92
CA GLY A 161 -11.26 0.37 -30.92
C GLY A 161 -9.89 0.77 -31.47
N LEU A 162 -9.33 1.86 -30.92
CA LEU A 162 -7.99 2.34 -31.29
C LEU A 162 -6.91 1.25 -31.16
N ALA A 163 -7.07 0.34 -30.20
CA ALA A 163 -6.14 -0.77 -30.02
C ALA A 163 -6.11 -1.71 -31.23
N ASP A 164 -7.27 -2.01 -31.81
CA ASP A 164 -7.37 -2.85 -32.99
C ASP A 164 -6.74 -2.20 -34.22
N GLU A 165 -6.94 -0.90 -34.42
CA GLU A 165 -6.32 -0.14 -35.49
C GLU A 165 -4.79 -0.11 -35.40
N LEU A 166 -4.28 0.11 -34.17
CA LEU A 166 -2.83 0.19 -33.94
C LEU A 166 -2.12 -1.15 -34.04
N VAL A 167 -2.78 -2.23 -33.64
CA VAL A 167 -2.13 -3.55 -33.46
C VAL A 167 -2.48 -4.51 -34.59
N GLY A 168 -3.63 -4.35 -35.27
CA GLY A 168 -4.12 -5.26 -36.29
C GLY A 168 -3.16 -5.52 -37.46
N GLY A 169 -2.31 -4.53 -37.79
CA GLY A 169 -1.29 -4.65 -38.84
C GLY A 169 0.07 -5.21 -38.35
N LEU A 170 0.26 -5.49 -37.05
CA LEU A 170 1.55 -5.91 -36.51
C LEU A 170 1.66 -7.45 -36.45
N PRO A 171 2.71 -8.07 -37.07
CA PRO A 171 2.82 -9.54 -37.16
C PRO A 171 2.80 -10.29 -35.83
N LEU A 172 3.39 -9.70 -34.76
CA LEU A 172 3.55 -10.34 -33.46
C LEU A 172 2.31 -10.22 -32.55
N VAL A 173 1.51 -9.18 -32.71
CA VAL A 173 0.42 -8.83 -31.78
C VAL A 173 -0.93 -8.63 -32.47
N GLY A 174 -0.97 -8.67 -33.82
CA GLY A 174 -2.20 -8.53 -34.60
C GLY A 174 -3.26 -9.60 -34.28
N GLY A 175 -2.84 -10.77 -33.81
CA GLY A 175 -3.74 -11.80 -33.32
C GLY A 175 -4.51 -11.47 -32.02
N LEU A 176 -4.20 -10.34 -31.37
CA LEU A 176 -4.93 -9.81 -30.22
C LEU A 176 -6.10 -8.89 -30.64
N ALA A 177 -6.11 -8.39 -31.89
CA ALA A 177 -7.17 -7.54 -32.39
C ALA A 177 -8.53 -8.22 -32.22
N GLY A 178 -9.50 -7.48 -31.66
CA GLY A 178 -10.84 -7.96 -31.35
C GLY A 178 -10.96 -8.88 -30.12
N LYS A 179 -9.87 -9.28 -29.50
CA LYS A 179 -9.89 -10.22 -28.36
C LYS A 179 -9.82 -9.57 -27.00
N TRP A 180 -9.07 -8.53 -26.85
CA TRP A 180 -8.78 -7.78 -25.59
C TRP A 180 -9.61 -8.21 -24.35
N PHE A 181 -10.77 -7.58 -24.14
CA PHE A 181 -11.70 -7.91 -23.05
C PHE A 181 -12.77 -8.94 -23.42
N SER A 182 -12.85 -9.37 -24.69
CA SER A 182 -13.89 -10.28 -25.19
C SER A 182 -13.49 -11.75 -25.17
N ASP A 183 -12.20 -12.07 -25.07
CA ASP A 183 -11.68 -13.43 -24.99
C ASP A 183 -11.19 -13.76 -23.58
N PRO A 184 -11.58 -14.90 -22.98
CA PRO A 184 -11.18 -15.27 -21.62
C PRO A 184 -9.66 -15.36 -21.42
N GLY A 185 -8.89 -15.69 -22.46
CA GLY A 185 -7.43 -15.82 -22.37
C GLY A 185 -6.70 -14.49 -22.36
N THR A 186 -7.29 -13.43 -22.95
CA THR A 186 -6.67 -12.10 -23.06
C THR A 186 -7.24 -11.09 -22.07
N ALA A 187 -8.45 -11.29 -21.57
CA ALA A 187 -9.14 -10.31 -20.73
C ALA A 187 -8.37 -9.95 -19.45
N LEU A 188 -7.86 -10.94 -18.71
CA LEU A 188 -7.10 -10.68 -17.49
C LEU A 188 -5.73 -10.00 -17.75
N PRO A 189 -4.92 -10.43 -18.74
CA PRO A 189 -3.71 -9.70 -19.15
C PRO A 189 -4.00 -8.26 -19.58
N THR A 190 -5.07 -8.02 -20.36
CA THR A 190 -5.47 -6.67 -20.78
C THR A 190 -5.86 -5.80 -19.58
N LEU A 191 -6.68 -6.34 -18.69
CA LEU A 191 -7.02 -5.68 -17.43
C LEU A 191 -5.77 -5.32 -16.61
N PHE A 192 -4.83 -6.25 -16.49
CA PHE A 192 -3.57 -6.02 -15.77
C PHE A 192 -2.71 -4.94 -16.43
N ALA A 193 -2.70 -4.86 -17.77
CA ALA A 193 -2.01 -3.77 -18.47
C ALA A 193 -2.62 -2.40 -18.15
N VAL A 194 -3.95 -2.30 -18.11
CA VAL A 194 -4.66 -1.08 -17.69
C VAL A 194 -4.38 -0.73 -16.25
N MET A 195 -4.41 -1.72 -15.34
CA MET A 195 -4.02 -1.53 -13.93
C MET A 195 -2.58 -1.02 -13.81
N THR A 196 -1.65 -1.62 -14.54
CA THR A 196 -0.25 -1.22 -14.52
C THR A 196 -0.12 0.22 -14.98
N TRP A 197 -0.73 0.61 -16.11
CA TRP A 197 -0.73 1.99 -16.58
C TRP A 197 -1.29 2.95 -15.53
N LYS A 198 -2.36 2.58 -14.84
CA LYS A 198 -3.00 3.44 -13.85
C LYS A 198 -2.16 3.61 -12.57
N TYR A 199 -1.59 2.54 -12.06
CA TYR A 199 -1.02 2.53 -10.70
C TYR A 199 0.51 2.58 -10.65
N PHE A 200 1.25 2.28 -11.74
CA PHE A 200 2.72 2.28 -11.68
C PHE A 200 3.29 3.65 -11.31
N GLY A 201 2.67 4.73 -11.77
CA GLY A 201 3.08 6.09 -11.47
C GLY A 201 2.99 6.44 -9.98
N PHE A 202 2.00 5.92 -9.27
CA PHE A 202 1.88 6.04 -7.82
C PHE A 202 3.07 5.36 -7.10
N HIS A 203 3.37 4.11 -7.44
CA HIS A 203 4.52 3.39 -6.87
C HIS A 203 5.85 4.05 -7.27
N MET A 204 5.96 4.54 -8.50
CA MET A 204 7.11 5.33 -8.96
C MET A 204 7.35 6.55 -8.07
N MET A 205 6.32 7.30 -7.71
CA MET A 205 6.45 8.47 -6.83
C MET A 205 6.88 8.08 -5.42
N ILE A 206 6.37 6.97 -4.88
CA ILE A 206 6.81 6.42 -3.58
C ILE A 206 8.32 6.09 -3.64
N TYR A 207 8.76 5.37 -4.68
CA TYR A 207 10.16 5.02 -4.85
C TYR A 207 11.07 6.23 -5.07
N LEU A 208 10.59 7.21 -5.82
CA LEU A 208 11.33 8.44 -6.05
C LEU A 208 11.53 9.24 -4.76
N ALA A 209 10.50 9.31 -3.89
CA ALA A 209 10.63 9.92 -2.58
C ALA A 209 11.65 9.17 -1.70
N GLY A 210 11.61 7.82 -1.71
CA GLY A 210 12.60 7.00 -1.01
C GLY A 210 14.02 7.19 -1.53
N LEU A 211 14.20 7.25 -2.87
CA LEU A 211 15.52 7.49 -3.50
C LEU A 211 16.12 8.86 -3.14
N GLN A 212 15.28 9.88 -2.96
CA GLN A 212 15.71 11.19 -2.51
C GLN A 212 16.15 11.23 -1.04
N GLY A 213 15.73 10.25 -0.25
CA GLY A 213 16.16 10.07 1.14
C GLY A 213 17.50 9.34 1.30
N VAL A 214 18.09 8.80 0.22
CA VAL A 214 19.40 8.13 0.27
C VAL A 214 20.50 9.18 0.37
N PRO A 215 21.38 9.17 1.43
CA PRO A 215 22.45 10.14 1.58
C PRO A 215 23.45 10.05 0.42
N GLY A 216 23.77 11.19 -0.19
CA GLY A 216 24.74 11.28 -1.29
C GLY A 216 26.14 10.82 -0.88
N GLU A 217 26.54 11.14 0.35
CA GLU A 217 27.84 10.76 0.92
C GLU A 217 28.11 9.25 0.87
N VAL A 218 27.09 8.43 1.14
CA VAL A 218 27.20 6.96 1.08
C VAL A 218 27.42 6.48 -0.35
N LEU A 219 26.78 7.14 -1.33
CA LEU A 219 26.95 6.81 -2.75
C LEU A 219 28.30 7.27 -3.28
N GLU A 220 28.83 8.39 -2.78
CA GLU A 220 30.16 8.90 -3.12
C GLU A 220 31.25 8.02 -2.51
N ALA A 221 31.14 7.63 -1.25
CA ALA A 221 32.06 6.68 -0.60
C ALA A 221 32.15 5.38 -1.38
N ALA A 222 31.01 4.78 -1.75
CA ALA A 222 30.96 3.57 -2.55
C ALA A 222 31.60 3.78 -3.96
N ALA A 223 31.55 5.00 -4.51
CA ALA A 223 32.22 5.31 -5.77
C ALA A 223 33.74 5.38 -5.62
N ILE A 224 34.24 5.94 -4.51
CA ILE A 224 35.66 6.00 -4.16
C ILE A 224 36.22 4.56 -3.96
N ASP A 225 35.42 3.65 -3.35
CA ASP A 225 35.72 2.22 -3.20
C ASP A 225 35.68 1.44 -4.53
N GLY A 226 35.50 2.10 -5.68
CA GLY A 226 35.49 1.50 -7.01
C GLY A 226 34.20 0.78 -7.38
N ALA A 227 33.09 0.97 -6.65
CA ALA A 227 31.82 0.37 -7.02
C ALA A 227 31.21 1.04 -8.25
N GLY A 228 31.06 0.29 -9.35
CA GLY A 228 30.34 0.73 -10.55
C GLY A 228 28.86 1.01 -10.30
N PRO A 229 28.14 1.65 -11.25
CA PRO A 229 26.74 2.09 -11.06
C PRO A 229 25.79 0.97 -10.65
N TRP A 230 25.88 -0.21 -11.27
CA TRP A 230 25.06 -1.38 -10.94
C TRP A 230 25.34 -1.93 -9.54
N ARG A 231 26.62 -1.99 -9.14
CA ARG A 231 27.03 -2.44 -7.81
C ARG A 231 26.56 -1.46 -6.74
N ARG A 232 26.67 -0.14 -6.98
CA ARG A 232 26.11 0.90 -6.09
C ARG A 232 24.61 0.77 -5.95
N PHE A 233 23.87 0.58 -7.06
CA PHE A 233 22.43 0.38 -7.02
C PHE A 233 22.07 -0.85 -6.19
N ARG A 234 22.64 -2.02 -6.48
CA ARG A 234 22.27 -3.29 -5.85
C ARG A 234 22.73 -3.40 -4.39
N SER A 235 23.93 -2.90 -4.06
CA SER A 235 24.55 -3.11 -2.76
C SER A 235 24.36 -1.95 -1.78
N VAL A 236 24.00 -0.76 -2.26
CA VAL A 236 23.81 0.44 -1.44
C VAL A 236 22.39 0.99 -1.57
N THR A 237 21.98 1.39 -2.78
CA THR A 237 20.69 2.05 -2.98
C THR A 237 19.51 1.13 -2.65
N LEU A 238 19.50 -0.08 -3.19
CA LEU A 238 18.38 -1.02 -3.02
C LEU A 238 18.16 -1.45 -1.56
N PRO A 239 19.21 -1.76 -0.76
CA PRO A 239 19.06 -2.02 0.66
C PRO A 239 18.54 -0.81 1.46
N LEU A 240 19.02 0.40 1.16
CA LEU A 240 18.54 1.63 1.81
C LEU A 240 17.09 1.97 1.41
N LEU A 241 16.67 1.57 0.22
CA LEU A 241 15.29 1.73 -0.27
C LEU A 241 14.34 0.65 0.27
N ALA A 242 14.84 -0.37 0.95
CA ALA A 242 14.03 -1.51 1.38
C ALA A 242 12.78 -1.15 2.20
N PRO A 243 12.78 -0.16 3.12
CA PRO A 243 11.56 0.27 3.80
C PRO A 243 10.48 0.76 2.82
N THR A 244 10.87 1.56 1.84
CA THR A 244 9.97 2.09 0.81
C THR A 244 9.43 0.98 -0.11
N LEU A 245 10.28 0.01 -0.47
CA LEU A 245 9.88 -1.15 -1.25
C LEU A 245 8.84 -1.99 -0.49
N ARG A 246 9.03 -2.20 0.81
CA ARG A 246 8.07 -2.93 1.65
C ARG A 246 6.72 -2.23 1.73
N ILE A 247 6.70 -0.91 1.91
CA ILE A 247 5.44 -0.13 1.88
C ILE A 247 4.75 -0.31 0.53
N SER A 248 5.48 -0.22 -0.58
CA SER A 248 4.93 -0.37 -1.92
C SER A 248 4.36 -1.76 -2.17
N VAL A 249 5.06 -2.82 -1.73
CA VAL A 249 4.57 -4.21 -1.78
C VAL A 249 3.27 -4.35 -0.96
N PHE A 250 3.23 -3.82 0.25
CA PHE A 250 2.04 -3.87 1.09
C PHE A 250 0.83 -3.23 0.40
N LEU A 251 1.00 -2.01 -0.12
CA LEU A 251 -0.07 -1.29 -0.81
C LEU A 251 -0.53 -2.01 -2.08
N SER A 252 0.40 -2.58 -2.84
CA SER A 252 0.09 -3.34 -4.06
C SER A 252 -0.74 -4.59 -3.76
N VAL A 253 -0.37 -5.36 -2.72
CA VAL A 253 -1.12 -6.58 -2.34
C VAL A 253 -2.52 -6.23 -1.83
N ILE A 254 -2.64 -5.26 -0.94
CA ILE A 254 -3.95 -4.84 -0.42
C ILE A 254 -4.84 -4.28 -1.54
N GLY A 255 -4.28 -3.45 -2.43
CA GLY A 255 -5.02 -2.92 -3.58
C GLY A 255 -5.49 -4.02 -4.54
N SER A 256 -4.69 -5.06 -4.75
CA SER A 256 -5.07 -6.21 -5.59
C SER A 256 -6.21 -7.03 -4.99
N ILE A 257 -6.24 -7.22 -3.65
CA ILE A 257 -7.32 -7.93 -2.95
C ILE A 257 -8.64 -7.16 -3.03
N GLN A 258 -8.58 -5.83 -3.00
CA GLN A 258 -9.74 -4.94 -2.99
C GLN A 258 -10.18 -4.47 -4.38
N LEU A 259 -9.56 -4.97 -5.45
CA LEU A 259 -9.82 -4.55 -6.81
C LEU A 259 -11.28 -4.79 -7.20
N PHE A 260 -12.02 -3.69 -7.46
CA PHE A 260 -13.44 -3.71 -7.82
C PHE A 260 -13.74 -2.80 -9.02
N ASP A 261 -13.60 -1.46 -8.85
CA ASP A 261 -14.14 -0.46 -9.75
C ASP A 261 -13.68 -0.65 -11.21
N LEU A 262 -12.39 -0.84 -11.42
CA LEU A 262 -11.83 -1.02 -12.76
C LEU A 262 -12.39 -2.28 -13.42
N VAL A 263 -12.46 -3.41 -12.71
CA VAL A 263 -13.03 -4.66 -13.21
C VAL A 263 -14.51 -4.52 -13.51
N TRP A 264 -15.24 -3.88 -12.59
CA TRP A 264 -16.68 -3.69 -12.73
C TRP A 264 -17.03 -2.87 -13.97
N VAL A 265 -16.29 -1.79 -14.22
CA VAL A 265 -16.57 -0.87 -15.33
C VAL A 265 -16.10 -1.43 -16.67
N THR A 266 -14.98 -2.17 -16.72
CA THR A 266 -14.43 -2.68 -17.97
C THR A 266 -15.12 -3.96 -18.45
N THR A 267 -15.26 -4.95 -17.56
CA THR A 267 -15.65 -6.31 -17.93
C THR A 267 -16.81 -6.87 -17.11
N THR A 268 -17.19 -6.21 -15.98
CA THR A 268 -18.14 -6.77 -14.99
C THR A 268 -17.78 -8.19 -14.50
N GLY A 269 -16.48 -8.55 -14.57
CA GLY A 269 -15.97 -9.89 -14.24
C GLY A 269 -15.86 -10.85 -15.42
N GLY A 270 -16.42 -10.51 -16.60
CA GLY A 270 -16.42 -11.34 -17.79
C GLY A 270 -15.14 -11.30 -18.64
N PRO A 271 -15.15 -12.01 -19.79
CA PRO A 271 -16.09 -13.05 -20.17
C PRO A 271 -15.89 -14.32 -19.31
N THR A 272 -16.97 -15.06 -19.07
CA THR A 272 -16.95 -16.36 -18.35
C THR A 272 -16.18 -16.33 -17.00
N ASN A 273 -16.34 -15.25 -16.24
CA ASN A 273 -15.65 -14.98 -14.95
C ASN A 273 -14.11 -14.87 -15.06
N SER A 274 -13.55 -14.63 -16.27
CA SER A 274 -12.09 -14.62 -16.47
C SER A 274 -11.36 -13.45 -15.79
N THR A 275 -12.07 -12.37 -15.49
CA THR A 275 -11.56 -11.19 -14.77
C THR A 275 -12.24 -10.97 -13.42
N GLU A 276 -13.14 -11.89 -13.01
CA GLU A 276 -13.90 -11.73 -11.77
C GLU A 276 -12.97 -11.73 -10.56
N THR A 277 -13.28 -10.86 -9.61
CA THR A 277 -12.56 -10.71 -8.35
C THR A 277 -13.49 -10.93 -7.18
N MET A 278 -12.96 -11.25 -6.00
CA MET A 278 -13.77 -11.44 -4.79
C MET A 278 -14.73 -10.27 -4.52
N ALA A 279 -14.29 -9.03 -4.79
CA ALA A 279 -15.11 -7.84 -4.59
C ALA A 279 -16.26 -7.75 -5.61
N VAL A 280 -16.02 -8.15 -6.86
CA VAL A 280 -17.05 -8.21 -7.91
C VAL A 280 -18.07 -9.31 -7.58
N THR A 281 -17.61 -10.50 -7.20
CA THR A 281 -18.47 -11.61 -6.78
C THR A 281 -19.33 -11.22 -5.58
N MET A 282 -18.72 -10.59 -4.55
CA MET A 282 -19.45 -10.06 -3.40
C MET A 282 -20.57 -9.09 -3.83
N PHE A 283 -20.26 -8.15 -4.72
CA PHE A 283 -21.23 -7.17 -5.20
C PHE A 283 -22.35 -7.84 -6.01
N GLN A 284 -22.02 -8.78 -6.89
CA GLN A 284 -23.01 -9.49 -7.69
C GLN A 284 -23.98 -10.29 -6.81
N PHE A 285 -23.47 -11.04 -5.83
CA PHE A 285 -24.34 -11.82 -4.91
C PHE A 285 -25.16 -10.90 -4.00
N GLY A 286 -24.57 -9.84 -3.45
CA GLY A 286 -25.25 -8.93 -2.55
C GLY A 286 -26.33 -8.10 -3.23
N PHE A 287 -25.93 -7.35 -4.27
CA PHE A 287 -26.77 -6.29 -4.83
C PHE A 287 -27.52 -6.68 -6.10
N LYS A 288 -27.04 -7.70 -6.86
CA LYS A 288 -27.73 -8.16 -8.06
C LYS A 288 -28.63 -9.38 -7.80
N ARG A 289 -28.19 -10.28 -6.91
CA ARG A 289 -28.89 -11.52 -6.63
C ARG A 289 -29.63 -11.49 -5.30
N TYR A 290 -29.52 -10.40 -4.53
CA TYR A 290 -30.13 -10.24 -3.20
C TYR A 290 -29.83 -11.41 -2.23
N GLN A 291 -28.57 -11.85 -2.22
CA GLN A 291 -28.05 -12.86 -1.30
C GLN A 291 -27.06 -12.19 -0.34
N MET A 292 -27.55 -11.22 0.44
CA MET A 292 -26.73 -10.40 1.34
C MET A 292 -25.99 -11.23 2.38
N GLY A 293 -26.60 -12.29 2.92
CA GLY A 293 -25.93 -13.18 3.86
C GLY A 293 -24.69 -13.86 3.26
N TYR A 294 -24.80 -14.35 2.03
CA TYR A 294 -23.65 -14.93 1.30
C TYR A 294 -22.60 -13.88 0.92
N ALA A 295 -23.03 -12.71 0.45
CA ALA A 295 -22.13 -11.60 0.16
C ALA A 295 -21.38 -11.12 1.41
N SER A 296 -22.05 -11.12 2.57
CA SER A 296 -21.42 -10.83 3.86
C SER A 296 -20.35 -11.88 4.22
N ALA A 297 -20.58 -13.15 3.92
CA ALA A 297 -19.57 -14.20 4.12
C ALA A 297 -18.34 -13.98 3.21
N ILE A 298 -18.54 -13.54 1.94
CA ILE A 298 -17.43 -13.15 1.05
C ILE A 298 -16.67 -11.94 1.63
N SER A 299 -17.38 -10.89 2.09
CA SER A 299 -16.75 -9.72 2.74
C SER A 299 -15.90 -10.11 3.94
N VAL A 300 -16.42 -10.99 4.80
CA VAL A 300 -15.68 -11.49 5.97
C VAL A 300 -14.45 -12.28 5.54
N ALA A 301 -14.56 -13.12 4.51
CA ALA A 301 -13.40 -13.84 3.97
C ALA A 301 -12.34 -12.89 3.42
N MET A 302 -12.72 -11.86 2.64
CA MET A 302 -11.80 -10.82 2.16
C MET A 302 -11.13 -10.06 3.31
N PHE A 303 -11.92 -9.71 4.34
CA PHE A 303 -11.39 -9.05 5.54
C PHE A 303 -10.36 -9.93 6.25
N LEU A 304 -10.66 -11.22 6.47
CA LEU A 304 -9.76 -12.15 7.13
C LEU A 304 -8.46 -12.36 6.32
N ILE A 305 -8.56 -12.51 4.99
CA ILE A 305 -7.40 -12.63 4.10
C ILE A 305 -6.51 -11.38 4.22
N SER A 306 -7.10 -10.19 4.12
CA SER A 306 -6.39 -8.92 4.24
C SER A 306 -5.77 -8.72 5.62
N MET A 307 -6.50 -9.08 6.68
CA MET A 307 -6.04 -8.98 8.07
C MET A 307 -4.87 -9.95 8.35
N VAL A 308 -4.99 -11.21 7.95
CA VAL A 308 -3.91 -12.20 8.10
C VAL A 308 -2.68 -11.77 7.34
N PHE A 309 -2.84 -11.35 6.07
CA PHE A 309 -1.72 -10.81 5.31
C PHE A 309 -1.08 -9.60 6.02
N SER A 310 -1.87 -8.63 6.47
CA SER A 310 -1.37 -7.41 7.13
C SER A 310 -0.62 -7.73 8.41
N LEU A 311 -1.14 -8.62 9.26
CA LEU A 311 -0.50 -9.01 10.52
C LEU A 311 0.81 -9.78 10.27
N LEU A 312 0.81 -10.71 9.33
CA LEU A 312 2.03 -11.45 8.95
C LEU A 312 3.06 -10.51 8.34
N TYR A 313 2.64 -9.64 7.43
CA TYR A 313 3.53 -8.68 6.79
C TYR A 313 4.13 -7.68 7.79
N GLN A 314 3.32 -7.16 8.69
CA GLN A 314 3.78 -6.27 9.77
C GLN A 314 4.79 -6.99 10.68
N ARG A 315 4.51 -8.24 11.05
CA ARG A 315 5.38 -9.02 11.93
C ARG A 315 6.72 -9.36 11.31
N TYR A 316 6.74 -9.75 10.02
CA TYR A 316 7.95 -10.28 9.39
C TYR A 316 8.71 -9.26 8.52
N ALA A 317 8.02 -8.34 7.88
CA ALA A 317 8.62 -7.37 6.99
C ALA A 317 8.87 -6.00 7.64
N LEU A 318 7.84 -5.38 8.25
CA LEU A 318 7.93 -4.01 8.75
C LEU A 318 8.65 -3.88 10.10
N ARG A 319 8.67 -4.90 10.96
CA ARG A 319 9.40 -4.83 12.24
C ARG A 319 10.90 -4.59 12.08
N ARG A 320 11.49 -5.04 10.98
CA ARG A 320 12.93 -4.83 10.69
C ARG A 320 13.28 -3.35 10.55
N ASP A 321 12.35 -2.51 10.09
CA ASP A 321 12.56 -1.08 9.88
C ASP A 321 12.47 -0.29 11.18
N LEU A 322 11.60 -0.70 12.10
CA LEU A 322 11.45 -0.08 13.41
C LEU A 322 12.69 -0.29 14.29
N GLN A 323 13.34 -1.45 14.21
CA GLN A 323 14.56 -1.73 14.95
C GLN A 323 15.75 -0.89 14.46
N GLY A 324 15.87 -0.64 13.15
CA GLY A 324 16.89 0.23 12.58
C GLY A 324 16.73 1.71 12.98
N ALA A 325 15.48 2.19 13.03
CA ALA A 325 15.18 3.58 13.39
C ALA A 325 15.42 3.86 14.90
N VAL A 326 15.14 2.89 15.78
CA VAL A 326 15.36 3.03 17.24
C VAL A 326 16.85 3.02 17.60
N THR A 327 17.66 2.21 16.90
CA THR A 327 19.13 2.16 17.11
C THR A 327 19.81 3.44 16.67
N SER A 328 19.37 4.07 15.59
CA SER A 328 19.91 5.36 15.12
C SER A 328 19.56 6.54 16.02
N ALA A 329 18.38 6.52 16.66
CA ALA A 329 17.96 7.55 17.61
C ALA A 329 18.60 7.40 19.00
N GLY A 330 19.05 6.18 19.37
CA GLY A 330 19.73 5.89 20.65
C GLY A 330 21.24 6.20 20.64
N GLY A 331 21.87 6.32 19.48
CA GLY A 331 23.31 6.61 19.34
C GLY A 331 23.67 8.10 19.33
N ALA A 332 22.70 9.00 19.40
CA ALA A 332 22.88 10.46 19.39
C ALA A 332 22.71 11.10 20.78
N ARG A 333 23.10 10.42 21.86
CA ARG A 333 23.14 10.97 23.23
C ARG A 333 24.53 10.86 23.80
#